data_77bdd55f505f922ae2576b60f6b4ad92
#
_entry.id   77bdd55f505f922ae2576b60f6b4ad92
#
_cell.length_a   1.000
_cell.length_b   1.000
_cell.length_c   1.000
_cell.angle_alpha   90.00
_cell.angle_beta   90.00
_cell.angle_gamma   90.00
#
_symmetry.space_group_name_H-M   'P 1'
#
loop_
_entity.id
_entity.type
_entity.pdbx_description
1 polymer ?
#
loop_
_entity_poly.entity_id
_entity_poly.type
_entity_poly.pdbx_seq_one_letter_code
_entity_poly.pdbx_strand_id
1 'polypeptide(L)'
;MEKMLLKSTTRHVRIFTAEVVDEELKFHPNKLTLDLDPDNEFIWNEDSLNKINEKFNGLIKERAGKDLDDYELRKIGSEIEGLIKFLLQNGQLSYNPDCRVMNYSMGLPMTNEVL
;
A
#
# COMPACT_ATOMS: atom_id res chain seq x y z
N MET A 1 16.20 19.37 5.17
CA MET A 1 15.61 18.67 4.04
C MET A 1 15.00 17.36 4.48
N GLU A 2 13.77 17.17 4.10
CA GLU A 2 13.06 15.96 4.47
C GLU A 2 13.38 14.83 3.54
N LYS A 3 13.39 13.64 4.09
CA LYS A 3 13.57 12.43 3.31
C LYS A 3 12.37 11.52 3.53
N MET A 4 11.84 11.03 2.45
CA MET A 4 10.81 10.01 2.52
C MET A 4 11.49 8.66 2.61
N LEU A 5 11.08 7.87 3.58
CA LEU A 5 11.60 6.52 3.72
C LEU A 5 10.53 5.53 3.34
N LEU A 6 10.85 4.67 2.37
CA LEU A 6 9.94 3.62 1.96
C LEU A 6 10.17 2.43 2.89
N LYS A 7 9.22 2.17 3.76
CA LYS A 7 9.42 1.19 4.81
C LYS A 7 8.67 -0.10 4.63
N SER A 8 7.44 -0.02 4.17
CA SER A 8 6.63 -1.22 3.99
C SER A 8 6.09 -1.22 2.57
N THR A 9 6.39 -2.26 1.83
CA THR A 9 5.96 -2.36 0.45
C THR A 9 5.40 -3.75 0.20
N THR A 10 4.17 -3.80 -0.29
CA THR A 10 3.62 -5.00 -0.88
C THR A 10 3.39 -4.68 -2.35
N ARG A 11 2.76 -5.61 -3.07
CA ARG A 11 2.56 -5.39 -4.50
C ARG A 11 1.78 -4.13 -4.80
N HIS A 12 0.77 -3.82 -4.00
CA HIS A 12 -0.15 -2.73 -4.30
C HIS A 12 -0.16 -1.64 -3.25
N VAL A 13 0.72 -1.73 -2.26
CA VAL A 13 0.71 -0.80 -1.13
C VAL A 13 2.12 -0.40 -0.78
N ARG A 14 2.36 0.91 -0.71
CA ARG A 14 3.62 1.44 -0.20
C ARG A 14 3.32 2.33 0.97
N ILE A 15 4.07 2.17 2.04
CA ILE A 15 3.92 3.00 3.23
C ILE A 15 5.21 3.75 3.47
N PHE A 16 5.10 5.07 3.52
CA PHE A 16 6.23 5.96 3.67
C PHE A 16 6.16 6.68 4.99
N THR A 17 7.30 7.18 5.44
CA THR A 17 7.33 8.16 6.51
C THR A 17 8.33 9.24 6.13
N ALA A 18 8.03 10.48 6.53
CA ALA A 18 8.89 11.61 6.22
C ALA A 18 10.06 11.72 7.18
N GLU A 19 9.95 11.11 8.36
CA GLU A 19 11.01 11.24 9.34
C GLU A 19 11.09 10.00 10.21
N VAL A 20 12.28 9.80 10.76
CA VAL A 20 12.57 8.73 11.68
C VAL A 20 12.56 9.32 13.09
N VAL A 21 11.92 8.63 14.02
CA VAL A 21 11.77 9.13 15.39
C VAL A 21 13.10 9.17 16.11
N ASP A 22 13.91 8.14 15.95
CA ASP A 22 15.19 8.05 16.64
C ASP A 22 16.10 7.12 15.86
N GLU A 23 17.28 6.87 16.45
CA GLU A 23 18.27 6.04 15.79
C GLU A 23 17.86 4.60 15.64
N GLU A 24 16.82 4.18 16.36
CA GLU A 24 16.32 2.82 16.26
C GLU A 24 15.31 2.66 15.14
N LEU A 25 15.09 3.70 14.37
CA LEU A 25 14.18 3.67 13.22
C LEU A 25 12.76 3.34 13.63
N LYS A 26 12.27 4.06 14.61
CA LYS A 26 10.87 3.96 15.01
C LYS A 26 10.07 5.04 14.29
N PHE A 27 8.81 4.78 14.09
CA PHE A 27 7.98 5.60 13.22
C PHE A 27 6.68 5.96 13.94
N HIS A 28 6.33 7.23 13.87
CA HIS A 28 5.06 7.69 14.44
C HIS A 28 3.93 7.32 13.50
N PRO A 29 2.86 6.72 14.00
CA PRO A 29 1.74 6.33 13.12
C PRO A 29 1.13 7.51 12.37
N ASN A 30 1.04 8.66 13.01
CA ASN A 30 0.42 9.82 12.38
C ASN A 30 1.32 10.48 11.33
N LYS A 31 2.53 9.99 11.15
CA LYS A 31 3.44 10.52 10.13
C LYS A 31 3.49 9.62 8.89
N LEU A 32 2.74 8.54 8.91
CA LEU A 32 2.77 7.59 7.80
C LEU A 32 1.90 8.08 6.66
N THR A 33 2.35 7.80 5.46
CA THR A 33 1.62 8.11 4.23
C THR A 33 1.39 6.82 3.47
N LEU A 34 0.18 6.63 2.99
CA LEU A 34 -0.18 5.47 2.19
C LEU A 34 -0.15 5.84 0.71
N ASP A 35 0.63 5.09 -0.05
CA ASP A 35 0.64 5.20 -1.50
C ASP A 35 -0.03 3.95 -2.04
N LEU A 36 -1.25 4.10 -2.48
CA LEU A 36 -2.09 2.98 -2.89
C LEU A 36 -1.96 2.75 -4.38
N ASP A 37 -1.71 1.48 -4.74
CA ASP A 37 -1.67 1.05 -6.14
C ASP A 37 -0.76 1.95 -6.96
N PRO A 38 0.53 2.02 -6.60
CA PRO A 38 1.45 2.95 -7.27
C PRO A 38 1.61 2.66 -8.76
N ASP A 39 1.37 1.42 -9.18
CA ASP A 39 1.52 1.04 -10.58
C ASP A 39 0.20 1.11 -11.34
N ASN A 40 -0.86 1.55 -10.68
CA ASN A 40 -2.16 1.76 -11.32
C ASN A 40 -2.69 0.46 -11.95
N GLU A 41 -2.63 -0.61 -11.19
CA GLU A 41 -3.08 -1.92 -11.68
C GLU A 41 -4.59 -2.10 -11.64
N PHE A 42 -5.28 -1.26 -10.89
CA PHE A 42 -6.72 -1.42 -10.67
C PHE A 42 -7.48 -0.18 -11.08
N ILE A 43 -8.77 -0.36 -11.32
CA ILE A 43 -9.69 0.74 -11.54
C ILE A 43 -10.41 0.97 -10.21
N TRP A 44 -10.13 2.11 -9.58
CA TRP A 44 -10.70 2.44 -8.29
C TRP A 44 -11.96 3.28 -8.46
N ASN A 45 -12.91 3.07 -7.58
CA ASN A 45 -14.07 3.95 -7.51
C ASN A 45 -14.12 4.54 -6.11
N GLU A 46 -15.07 5.44 -5.90
CA GLU A 46 -15.16 6.14 -4.63
C GLU A 46 -15.39 5.17 -3.47
N ASP A 47 -16.22 4.18 -3.69
CA ASP A 47 -16.57 3.23 -2.63
C ASP A 47 -15.36 2.39 -2.22
N SER A 48 -14.63 1.86 -3.20
CA SER A 48 -13.47 1.04 -2.89
C SER A 48 -12.36 1.87 -2.25
N LEU A 49 -12.16 3.10 -2.72
CA LEU A 49 -11.17 3.99 -2.11
C LEU A 49 -11.53 4.31 -0.67
N ASN A 50 -12.81 4.55 -0.40
CA ASN A 50 -13.24 4.85 0.96
C ASN A 50 -12.98 3.67 1.90
N LYS A 51 -13.21 2.46 1.42
CA LYS A 51 -12.96 1.28 2.24
C LYS A 51 -11.49 1.15 2.60
N ILE A 52 -10.61 1.40 1.64
CA ILE A 52 -9.17 1.36 1.90
C ILE A 52 -8.77 2.44 2.89
N ASN A 53 -9.27 3.66 2.69
CA ASN A 53 -8.92 4.76 3.58
C ASN A 53 -9.42 4.52 4.99
N GLU A 54 -10.62 3.99 5.14
CA GLU A 54 -11.14 3.66 6.46
C GLU A 54 -10.29 2.61 7.13
N LYS A 55 -9.87 1.61 6.38
CA LYS A 55 -9.03 0.55 6.94
C LYS A 55 -7.70 1.11 7.40
N PHE A 56 -7.06 1.92 6.55
CA PHE A 56 -5.78 2.50 6.89
C PHE A 56 -5.89 3.41 8.11
N ASN A 57 -6.90 4.29 8.13
CA ASN A 57 -7.09 5.20 9.23
C ASN A 57 -7.36 4.45 10.53
N GLY A 58 -8.11 3.36 10.45
CA GLY A 58 -8.38 2.54 11.62
C GLY A 58 -7.12 1.89 12.17
N LEU A 59 -6.28 1.40 11.28
CA LEU A 59 -5.01 0.78 11.69
C LEU A 59 -4.10 1.80 12.37
N ILE A 60 -4.07 3.02 11.83
CA ILE A 60 -3.27 4.09 12.42
C ILE A 60 -3.82 4.48 13.79
N LYS A 61 -5.13 4.57 13.89
CA LYS A 61 -5.79 4.98 15.13
C LYS A 61 -5.56 3.97 16.24
N GLU A 62 -5.56 2.68 15.92
CA GLU A 62 -5.29 1.63 16.89
C GLU A 62 -3.89 1.76 17.48
N ARG A 63 -3.00 2.39 16.75
CA ARG A 63 -1.60 2.50 17.13
C ARG A 63 -1.21 3.90 17.58
N ALA A 64 -2.20 4.77 17.77
CA ALA A 64 -1.95 6.14 18.18
C ALA A 64 -1.21 6.15 19.51
N GLY A 65 -0.22 7.03 19.62
CA GLY A 65 0.55 7.15 20.84
C GLY A 65 1.66 6.15 21.00
N LYS A 66 1.85 5.27 20.02
CA LYS A 66 2.92 4.28 20.05
C LYS A 66 3.81 4.45 18.84
N ASP A 67 5.10 4.31 19.04
CA ASP A 67 6.02 4.29 17.92
C ASP A 67 6.04 2.89 17.33
N LEU A 68 6.14 2.81 16.02
CA LEU A 68 6.05 1.55 15.30
C LEU A 68 7.42 1.11 14.82
N ASP A 69 7.62 -0.20 14.74
CA ASP A 69 8.82 -0.77 14.16
C ASP A 69 8.47 -1.36 12.77
N ASP A 70 9.48 -1.94 12.13
CA ASP A 70 9.30 -2.52 10.80
C ASP A 70 8.22 -3.60 10.77
N TYR A 71 8.15 -4.39 11.82
CA TYR A 71 7.17 -5.47 11.88
C TYR A 71 5.75 -4.90 11.81
N GLU A 72 5.49 -3.85 12.59
CA GLU A 72 4.18 -3.24 12.61
C GLU A 72 3.84 -2.60 11.28
N LEU A 73 4.83 -2.00 10.62
CA LEU A 73 4.58 -1.41 9.31
C LEU A 73 4.23 -2.46 8.28
N ARG A 74 4.91 -3.60 8.32
CA ARG A 74 4.59 -4.69 7.41
C ARG A 74 3.21 -5.23 7.66
N LYS A 75 2.82 -5.27 8.92
CA LYS A 75 1.49 -5.75 9.28
C LYS A 75 0.42 -4.83 8.72
N ILE A 76 0.63 -3.53 8.84
CA ILE A 76 -0.31 -2.55 8.28
C ILE A 76 -0.43 -2.75 6.76
N GLY A 77 0.71 -2.88 6.08
CA GLY A 77 0.70 -3.11 4.64
C GLY A 77 -0.03 -4.38 4.25
N SER A 78 0.18 -5.45 5.01
CA SER A 78 -0.48 -6.72 4.72
C SER A 78 -1.98 -6.65 4.92
N GLU A 79 -2.43 -5.90 5.93
CA GLU A 79 -3.86 -5.74 6.17
C GLU A 79 -4.54 -5.03 5.01
N ILE A 80 -3.88 -3.98 4.49
CA ILE A 80 -4.42 -3.25 3.35
C ILE A 80 -4.42 -4.15 2.11
N GLU A 81 -3.34 -4.89 1.91
CA GLU A 81 -3.25 -5.80 0.77
C GLU A 81 -4.36 -6.86 0.82
N GLY A 82 -4.63 -7.36 2.02
CA GLY A 82 -5.71 -8.34 2.20
C GLY A 82 -7.06 -7.77 1.82
N LEU A 83 -7.31 -6.51 2.15
CA LEU A 83 -8.55 -5.87 1.78
C LEU A 83 -8.65 -5.70 0.27
N ILE A 84 -7.55 -5.38 -0.40
CA ILE A 84 -7.54 -5.29 -1.86
C ILE A 84 -7.97 -6.62 -2.48
N LYS A 85 -7.41 -7.72 -1.96
CA LYS A 85 -7.79 -9.04 -2.47
C LYS A 85 -9.26 -9.33 -2.24
N PHE A 86 -9.76 -8.93 -1.07
CA PHE A 86 -11.17 -9.12 -0.74
C PHE A 86 -12.07 -8.36 -1.72
N LEU A 87 -11.70 -7.11 -2.01
CA LEU A 87 -12.49 -6.30 -2.94
C LEU A 87 -12.49 -6.90 -4.35
N LEU A 88 -11.36 -7.44 -4.77
CA LEU A 88 -11.28 -8.11 -6.06
C LEU A 88 -12.19 -9.33 -6.12
N GLN A 89 -12.16 -10.13 -5.06
CA GLN A 89 -12.96 -11.35 -5.01
C GLN A 89 -14.44 -11.06 -5.02
N ASN A 90 -14.84 -9.93 -4.48
CA ASN A 90 -16.25 -9.56 -4.41
C ASN A 90 -16.72 -8.71 -5.58
N GLY A 91 -15.85 -8.50 -6.56
CA GLY A 91 -16.24 -7.73 -7.73
C GLY A 91 -16.35 -6.24 -7.49
N GLN A 92 -15.80 -5.75 -6.39
CA GLN A 92 -15.84 -4.33 -6.06
C GLN A 92 -14.61 -3.58 -6.56
N LEU A 93 -13.70 -4.30 -7.18
CA LEU A 93 -12.48 -3.74 -7.72
C LEU A 93 -12.15 -4.54 -8.99
N SER A 94 -11.70 -3.85 -10.02
CA SER A 94 -11.38 -4.48 -11.30
C SER A 94 -9.97 -4.16 -11.71
N TYR A 95 -9.38 -5.02 -12.51
CA TYR A 95 -8.06 -4.77 -13.06
C TYR A 95 -8.14 -3.70 -14.14
N ASN A 96 -7.09 -2.90 -14.21
CA ASN A 96 -6.96 -1.87 -15.22
C ASN A 96 -6.35 -2.51 -16.47
N PRO A 97 -7.10 -2.59 -17.58
CA PRO A 97 -6.59 -3.25 -18.77
C PRO A 97 -5.42 -2.53 -19.42
N ASP A 98 -5.21 -1.27 -19.06
CA ASP A 98 -4.13 -0.50 -19.65
C ASP A 98 -2.84 -0.57 -18.84
N CYS A 99 -2.81 -1.34 -17.77
CA CYS A 99 -1.65 -1.41 -16.90
C CYS A 99 -0.62 -2.38 -17.46
N ARG A 100 0.56 -1.87 -17.80
CA ARG A 100 1.62 -2.69 -18.37
C ARG A 100 2.25 -3.60 -17.36
N VAL A 101 2.30 -3.15 -16.12
CA VAL A 101 2.87 -3.96 -15.04
C VAL A 101 2.09 -5.25 -14.89
N MET A 102 0.77 -5.17 -15.03
CA MET A 102 -0.06 -6.34 -14.92
C MET A 102 0.25 -7.34 -16.02
N ASN A 103 0.52 -6.86 -17.23
CA ASN A 103 0.86 -7.75 -18.34
C ASN A 103 2.12 -8.53 -18.07
N TYR A 104 3.13 -7.88 -17.50
CA TYR A 104 4.33 -8.59 -17.11
C TYR A 104 4.03 -9.58 -16.00
N SER A 105 3.20 -9.15 -15.06
CA SER A 105 2.90 -9.97 -13.89
C SER A 105 2.24 -11.27 -14.24
N MET A 106 1.58 -11.31 -15.38
CA MET A 106 0.90 -12.51 -15.81
C MET A 106 1.85 -13.53 -16.41
N GLY A 107 3.13 -13.28 -16.33
CA GLY A 107 4.12 -14.24 -16.78
C GLY A 107 4.28 -14.31 -18.26
N LEU A 108 3.71 -13.41 -18.93
CA LEU A 108 3.95 -13.30 -20.33
C LEU A 108 5.30 -12.74 -20.47
N PRO A 109 6.05 -13.40 -21.11
CA PRO A 109 7.40 -12.99 -21.14
C PRO A 109 7.54 -11.59 -21.51
N MET A 110 7.60 -11.56 -20.71
CA MET A 110 7.58 -10.62 -20.70
C MET A 110 8.11 -10.10 -21.58
N THR A 111 8.04 -10.42 -22.22
CA THR A 111 8.32 -9.97 -22.85
C THR A 111 8.46 -8.97 -23.08
N ASN A 112 8.68 -9.07 -23.22
CA ASN A 112 8.80 -8.19 -23.28
C ASN A 112 8.54 -7.30 -23.52
N GLU A 113 8.32 -7.31 -23.82
CA GLU A 113 7.96 -6.50 -23.94
C GLU A 113 7.87 -5.62 -23.68
N VAL A 114 8.19 -5.86 -23.66
CA VAL A 114 8.20 -5.07 -23.36
C VAL A 114 8.28 -4.47 -23.51
N LEU A 115 8.30 -4.77 -23.92
CA LEU A 115 8.48 -4.33 -24.01
C LEU A 115 8.57 -3.76 -24.09
#